data_e0bb10196f91ad4d3eb88864b602d91d
#
_entry.id   e0bb10196f91ad4d3eb88864b602d91d
#
_cell.length_a   1.000
_cell.length_b   1.000
_cell.length_c   1.000
_cell.angle_alpha   90.00
_cell.angle_beta   90.00
_cell.angle_gamma   90.00
#
_symmetry.space_group_name_H-M   'P 1'
#
loop_
_entity.id
_entity.type
_entity.pdbx_description
1 polymer ?
#
loop_
_entity_poly.entity_id
_entity_poly.type
_entity_poly.pdbx_seq_one_letter_code
_entity_poly.pdbx_strand_id
1 'polypeptide(L)'
;ERKGSTGDVTSIEARYISPINGQRVSKRFAPGRRGDAEDWLETERSIVDLHRRGMMTWIPPRDRDGNTLTPKLTFGVFADGYVRRHRRKDGAEIAGSTLRNLRNDIKHLKEAFGDVKLAELTEELVTEWYYGPHPNGEWQFRSECIRLKMLLREACAPGSKGAPPLLAENPFTLPIPPEPEAGSSDIPPVTPDELYHIYNAMPGYTRLSVYLAACAGGMRIGEVCGLMDTDFDLENKVLMIRRSVSHGADDLGPSRIGRLKTKGSRRTVPIPDMLIPLIRMHLEDRPDQSNHMFFQAKRGEILCQNTLRNHFMKARKGAGRPDLQFRTLRVTHATRLMLDGSSLKETMDALGHVREETTLRHYL
;
A
#
# COMPACT_ATOMS: atom_id res chain seq x y z
N GLU A 1 22.72 -43.82 -11.65
CA GLU A 1 23.04 -44.74 -12.74
C GLU A 1 22.58 -46.13 -12.38
N ARG A 2 21.89 -46.81 -13.29
CA ARG A 2 21.60 -48.25 -13.14
C ARG A 2 22.62 -49.05 -13.91
N LYS A 3 23.14 -50.07 -13.28
CA LYS A 3 24.12 -51.00 -13.87
C LYS A 3 23.43 -52.29 -14.23
N GLY A 4 23.77 -52.87 -15.38
CA GLY A 4 23.37 -54.22 -15.80
C GLY A 4 24.14 -55.30 -15.07
N SER A 5 23.84 -56.56 -15.35
CA SER A 5 24.50 -57.75 -14.78
C SER A 5 26.02 -57.80 -15.14
N THR A 6 26.45 -57.13 -16.20
CA THR A 6 27.84 -57.01 -16.63
C THR A 6 28.58 -55.83 -16.03
N GLY A 7 27.93 -55.03 -15.19
CA GLY A 7 28.51 -53.83 -14.58
C GLY A 7 28.43 -52.55 -15.42
N ASP A 8 27.98 -52.66 -16.66
CA ASP A 8 27.83 -51.51 -17.56
C ASP A 8 26.65 -50.66 -17.19
N VAL A 9 26.77 -49.33 -17.37
CA VAL A 9 25.63 -48.39 -17.15
C VAL A 9 24.59 -48.61 -18.23
N THR A 10 23.38 -49.03 -17.83
CA THR A 10 22.29 -49.31 -18.75
C THR A 10 21.31 -48.14 -18.89
N SER A 11 21.21 -47.28 -17.88
CA SER A 11 20.42 -46.05 -17.91
C SER A 11 20.81 -45.11 -16.78
N ILE A 12 20.51 -43.84 -16.98
CA ILE A 12 20.62 -42.77 -15.96
C ILE A 12 19.22 -42.35 -15.56
N GLU A 13 18.94 -42.34 -14.26
CA GLU A 13 17.64 -41.92 -13.72
C GLU A 13 17.82 -40.62 -12.93
N ALA A 14 17.24 -39.53 -13.43
CA ALA A 14 17.10 -38.26 -12.69
C ALA A 14 15.78 -38.25 -11.92
N ARG A 15 15.79 -37.77 -10.68
CA ARG A 15 14.60 -37.79 -9.79
C ARG A 15 14.55 -36.63 -8.84
N TYR A 16 13.33 -36.17 -8.52
CA TYR A 16 13.03 -35.18 -7.50
C TYR A 16 11.70 -35.48 -6.80
N ILE A 17 11.32 -34.66 -5.82
CA ILE A 17 10.07 -34.81 -5.06
C ILE A 17 9.05 -33.78 -5.54
N SER A 18 7.85 -34.23 -5.90
CA SER A 18 6.70 -33.38 -6.27
C SER A 18 6.36 -32.41 -5.13
N PRO A 19 6.19 -31.11 -5.43
CA PRO A 19 5.84 -30.09 -4.43
C PRO A 19 4.39 -30.17 -3.96
N ILE A 20 3.52 -30.92 -4.68
CA ILE A 20 2.08 -31.00 -4.39
C ILE A 20 1.78 -32.15 -3.43
N ASN A 21 2.25 -33.36 -3.75
CA ASN A 21 1.86 -34.58 -3.04
C ASN A 21 3.03 -35.33 -2.39
N GLY A 22 4.27 -34.80 -2.47
CA GLY A 22 5.45 -35.44 -1.89
C GLY A 22 5.89 -36.72 -2.61
N GLN A 23 5.26 -37.11 -3.71
CA GLN A 23 5.65 -38.30 -4.46
C GLN A 23 6.92 -38.08 -5.28
N ARG A 24 7.62 -39.18 -5.56
CA ARG A 24 8.83 -39.17 -6.38
C ARG A 24 8.48 -39.06 -7.86
N VAL A 25 9.08 -38.06 -8.53
CA VAL A 25 9.01 -37.88 -9.99
C VAL A 25 10.37 -38.25 -10.56
N SER A 26 10.41 -39.07 -11.62
CA SER A 26 11.66 -39.49 -12.24
C SER A 26 11.54 -39.55 -13.77
N LYS A 27 12.69 -39.35 -14.44
CA LYS A 27 12.86 -39.51 -15.89
C LYS A 27 14.13 -40.31 -16.15
N ARG A 28 14.05 -41.23 -17.11
CA ARG A 28 15.18 -42.07 -17.54
C ARG A 28 15.80 -41.53 -18.81
N PHE A 29 17.11 -41.62 -18.85
CA PHE A 29 17.95 -41.19 -19.97
C PHE A 29 18.84 -42.36 -20.42
N ALA A 30 19.23 -42.37 -21.67
CA ALA A 30 20.11 -43.38 -22.23
C ALA A 30 21.52 -43.33 -21.59
N PRO A 31 22.30 -44.40 -21.61
CA PRO A 31 23.69 -44.39 -21.20
C PRO A 31 24.48 -43.30 -21.92
N GLY A 32 25.37 -42.59 -21.21
CA GLY A 32 26.15 -41.49 -21.78
C GLY A 32 25.43 -40.10 -21.85
N ARG A 33 24.15 -40.04 -21.61
CA ARG A 33 23.38 -38.75 -21.61
C ARG A 33 23.25 -38.15 -20.19
N ARG A 34 24.34 -38.10 -19.47
CA ARG A 34 24.37 -37.56 -18.10
C ARG A 34 24.09 -36.07 -18.06
N GLY A 35 24.62 -35.28 -18.99
CA GLY A 35 24.36 -33.86 -19.10
C GLY A 35 22.88 -33.56 -19.27
N ASP A 36 22.18 -34.27 -20.17
CA ASP A 36 20.74 -34.08 -20.37
C ASP A 36 19.92 -34.41 -19.11
N ALA A 37 20.36 -35.38 -18.31
CA ALA A 37 19.71 -35.75 -17.06
C ALA A 37 19.93 -34.67 -15.97
N GLU A 38 21.10 -34.07 -15.93
CA GLU A 38 21.45 -32.96 -15.03
C GLU A 38 20.66 -31.69 -15.41
N ASP A 39 20.65 -31.31 -16.70
CA ASP A 39 19.91 -30.17 -17.23
C ASP A 39 18.38 -30.31 -16.99
N TRP A 40 17.83 -31.49 -17.22
CA TRP A 40 16.42 -31.76 -16.92
C TRP A 40 16.14 -31.59 -15.43
N LEU A 41 17.01 -32.10 -14.57
CA LEU A 41 16.84 -32.04 -13.13
C LEU A 41 16.92 -30.60 -12.61
N GLU A 42 17.82 -29.79 -13.15
CA GLU A 42 17.97 -28.38 -12.82
C GLU A 42 16.73 -27.59 -13.25
N THR A 43 16.22 -27.84 -14.46
CA THR A 43 14.97 -27.28 -14.96
C THR A 43 13.79 -27.62 -14.05
N GLU A 44 13.64 -28.88 -13.65
CA GLU A 44 12.54 -29.32 -12.77
C GLU A 44 12.67 -28.73 -11.36
N ARG A 45 13.87 -28.60 -10.83
CA ARG A 45 14.12 -27.94 -9.54
C ARG A 45 13.73 -26.46 -9.59
N SER A 46 14.03 -25.78 -10.67
CA SER A 46 13.64 -24.38 -10.87
C SER A 46 12.10 -24.25 -10.91
N ILE A 47 11.42 -25.14 -11.63
CA ILE A 47 9.94 -25.18 -11.68
C ILE A 47 9.34 -25.44 -10.28
N VAL A 48 9.90 -26.36 -9.51
CA VAL A 48 9.47 -26.66 -8.13
C VAL A 48 9.68 -25.45 -7.22
N ASP A 49 10.79 -24.73 -7.36
CA ASP A 49 11.03 -23.51 -6.57
C ASP A 49 10.06 -22.40 -6.95
N LEU A 50 9.79 -22.18 -8.23
CA LEU A 50 8.79 -21.22 -8.71
C LEU A 50 7.39 -21.55 -8.17
N HIS A 51 7.01 -22.83 -8.13
CA HIS A 51 5.75 -23.27 -7.52
C HIS A 51 5.71 -22.96 -6.01
N ARG A 52 6.78 -23.27 -5.28
CA ARG A 52 6.87 -22.98 -3.84
C ARG A 52 6.83 -21.49 -3.53
N ARG A 53 7.35 -20.67 -4.42
CA ARG A 53 7.24 -19.20 -4.33
C ARG A 53 5.86 -18.67 -4.76
N GLY A 54 4.94 -19.55 -5.18
CA GLY A 54 3.61 -19.17 -5.65
C GLY A 54 3.60 -18.42 -6.99
N MET A 55 4.68 -18.52 -7.77
CA MET A 55 4.86 -17.85 -9.05
C MET A 55 4.24 -18.61 -10.21
N MET A 56 4.05 -19.94 -10.05
CA MET A 56 3.39 -20.80 -11.03
C MET A 56 2.76 -22.01 -10.33
N THR A 57 1.86 -22.70 -11.03
CA THR A 57 1.37 -24.03 -10.60
C THR A 57 2.28 -25.09 -11.19
N TRP A 58 2.85 -25.95 -10.33
CA TRP A 58 3.60 -27.11 -10.83
C TRP A 58 2.64 -28.11 -11.47
N ILE A 59 2.97 -28.59 -12.64
CA ILE A 59 2.25 -29.64 -13.38
C ILE A 59 3.21 -30.82 -13.55
N PRO A 60 2.76 -32.10 -13.35
CA PRO A 60 3.61 -33.26 -13.58
C PRO A 60 4.21 -33.25 -14.99
N PRO A 61 5.50 -33.60 -15.18
CA PRO A 61 6.14 -33.56 -16.50
C PRO A 61 5.40 -34.36 -17.60
N ARG A 62 4.71 -35.45 -17.23
CA ARG A 62 3.92 -36.27 -18.15
C ARG A 62 2.63 -35.58 -18.64
N ASP A 63 2.12 -34.61 -17.85
CA ASP A 63 0.86 -33.91 -18.11
C ASP A 63 1.13 -32.55 -18.76
N ARG A 64 2.39 -32.25 -19.08
CA ARG A 64 2.79 -31.03 -19.81
C ARG A 64 2.73 -31.33 -21.30
N ASP A 65 1.89 -30.62 -22.05
CA ASP A 65 1.90 -30.67 -23.50
C ASP A 65 3.29 -30.22 -24.01
N GLY A 66 3.78 -30.84 -25.08
CA GLY A 66 5.14 -30.59 -25.60
C GLY A 66 5.42 -29.13 -25.98
N ASN A 67 4.39 -28.29 -25.99
CA ASN A 67 4.45 -26.83 -26.14
C ASN A 67 4.41 -26.08 -24.80
N THR A 68 4.30 -26.77 -23.65
CA THR A 68 4.47 -26.16 -22.35
C THR A 68 5.97 -25.94 -22.13
N LEU A 69 6.47 -24.94 -22.83
CA LEU A 69 7.77 -24.33 -22.58
C LEU A 69 7.89 -24.14 -21.06
N THR A 70 9.04 -24.48 -20.53
CA THR A 70 9.48 -23.98 -19.23
C THR A 70 8.97 -22.55 -19.12
N PRO A 71 8.09 -22.22 -18.14
CA PRO A 71 7.53 -20.88 -18.11
C PRO A 71 8.70 -19.92 -18.10
N LYS A 72 8.84 -19.14 -19.15
CA LYS A 72 9.83 -18.07 -19.19
C LYS A 72 9.46 -17.18 -18.02
N LEU A 73 10.21 -17.22 -16.92
CA LEU A 73 9.96 -16.36 -15.79
C LEU A 73 10.21 -14.92 -16.24
N THR A 74 9.12 -14.28 -16.68
CA THR A 74 9.17 -12.86 -17.03
C THR A 74 9.11 -12.02 -15.77
N PHE A 75 9.55 -10.78 -15.87
CA PHE A 75 9.39 -9.78 -14.81
C PHE A 75 7.93 -9.67 -14.36
N GLY A 76 6.96 -9.68 -15.28
CA GLY A 76 5.54 -9.60 -14.96
C GLY A 76 5.06 -10.74 -14.07
N VAL A 77 5.44 -11.98 -14.39
CA VAL A 77 5.10 -13.17 -13.58
C VAL A 77 5.73 -13.07 -12.19
N PHE A 78 6.99 -12.65 -12.11
CA PHE A 78 7.70 -12.44 -10.85
C PHE A 78 7.01 -11.37 -9.99
N ALA A 79 6.69 -10.21 -10.57
CA ALA A 79 6.04 -9.09 -9.90
C ALA A 79 4.64 -9.44 -9.39
N ASP A 80 3.83 -10.16 -10.18
CA ASP A 80 2.51 -10.66 -9.75
C ASP A 80 2.64 -11.66 -8.59
N GLY A 81 3.65 -12.53 -8.64
CA GLY A 81 4.01 -13.42 -7.53
C GLY A 81 4.37 -12.66 -6.26
N TYR A 82 5.14 -11.58 -6.40
CA TYR A 82 5.47 -10.71 -5.28
C TYR A 82 4.23 -10.11 -4.63
N VAL A 83 3.29 -9.55 -5.40
CA VAL A 83 2.03 -8.98 -4.87
C VAL A 83 1.27 -9.99 -4.03
N ARG A 84 1.15 -11.24 -4.52
CA ARG A 84 0.42 -12.30 -3.80
C ARG A 84 1.07 -12.68 -2.48
N ARG A 85 2.40 -12.67 -2.39
CA ARG A 85 3.17 -13.06 -1.19
C ARG A 85 3.41 -11.92 -0.23
N HIS A 86 3.36 -10.67 -0.72
CA HIS A 86 3.79 -9.53 0.07
C HIS A 86 2.95 -9.36 1.33
N ARG A 87 3.63 -9.37 2.48
CA ARG A 87 3.03 -9.23 3.80
C ARG A 87 3.82 -8.18 4.59
N ARG A 88 3.25 -7.73 5.67
CA ARG A 88 3.94 -6.89 6.65
C ARG A 88 5.05 -7.71 7.33
N LYS A 89 5.99 -7.01 7.99
CA LYS A 89 7.08 -7.66 8.75
C LYS A 89 6.59 -8.60 9.85
N ASP A 90 5.39 -8.36 10.38
CA ASP A 90 4.72 -9.19 11.39
C ASP A 90 3.89 -10.34 10.77
N GLY A 91 3.99 -10.57 9.46
CA GLY A 91 3.27 -11.60 8.72
C GLY A 91 1.81 -11.24 8.39
N ALA A 92 1.27 -10.15 8.92
CA ALA A 92 -0.09 -9.72 8.65
C ALA A 92 -0.25 -9.18 7.22
N GLU A 93 -1.48 -9.09 6.75
CA GLU A 93 -1.80 -8.48 5.46
C GLU A 93 -1.42 -6.99 5.45
N ILE A 94 -0.96 -6.52 4.30
CA ILE A 94 -0.70 -5.10 4.09
C ILE A 94 -2.03 -4.33 3.96
N ALA A 95 -2.00 -3.04 4.36
CA ALA A 95 -3.18 -2.19 4.25
C ALA A 95 -3.65 -2.07 2.78
N GLY A 96 -4.96 -2.02 2.56
CA GLY A 96 -5.55 -1.96 1.22
C GLY A 96 -5.00 -0.82 0.36
N SER A 97 -4.80 0.37 0.94
CA SER A 97 -4.16 1.50 0.24
C SER A 97 -2.71 1.22 -0.17
N THR A 98 -1.95 0.52 0.66
CA THR A 98 -0.56 0.12 0.33
C THR A 98 -0.56 -0.92 -0.79
N LEU A 99 -1.48 -1.89 -0.75
CA LEU A 99 -1.63 -2.89 -1.81
C LEU A 99 -2.04 -2.26 -3.14
N ARG A 100 -2.93 -1.26 -3.10
CA ARG A 100 -3.33 -0.51 -4.30
C ARG A 100 -2.14 0.22 -4.93
N ASN A 101 -1.36 0.95 -4.14
CA ASN A 101 -0.17 1.64 -4.63
C ASN A 101 0.85 0.64 -5.20
N LEU A 102 1.07 -0.48 -4.51
CA LEU A 102 1.93 -1.56 -5.00
C LEU A 102 1.47 -2.09 -6.36
N ARG A 103 0.16 -2.35 -6.51
CA ARG A 103 -0.42 -2.83 -7.78
C ARG A 103 -0.29 -1.78 -8.89
N ASN A 104 -0.47 -0.50 -8.56
CA ASN A 104 -0.32 0.59 -9.52
C ASN A 104 1.13 0.72 -10.01
N ASP A 105 2.09 0.73 -9.10
CA ASP A 105 3.52 0.76 -9.46
C ASP A 105 3.88 -0.44 -10.35
N ILE A 106 3.45 -1.64 -9.97
CA ILE A 106 3.73 -2.87 -10.74
C ILE A 106 3.04 -2.84 -12.10
N LYS A 107 1.83 -2.29 -12.21
CA LYS A 107 1.14 -2.14 -13.49
C LYS A 107 2.01 -1.36 -14.48
N HIS A 108 2.51 -0.19 -14.10
CA HIS A 108 3.36 0.63 -14.96
C HIS A 108 4.70 -0.04 -15.25
N LEU A 109 5.33 -0.68 -14.26
CA LEU A 109 6.55 -1.44 -14.49
C LEU A 109 6.36 -2.62 -15.45
N LYS A 110 5.17 -3.23 -15.46
CA LYS A 110 4.82 -4.29 -16.44
C LYS A 110 4.61 -3.75 -17.84
N GLU A 111 4.22 -2.50 -18.02
CA GLU A 111 4.16 -1.86 -19.34
C GLU A 111 5.55 -1.76 -19.96
N ALA A 112 6.62 -1.58 -19.15
CA ALA A 112 8.00 -1.52 -19.62
C ALA A 112 8.68 -2.90 -19.69
N PHE A 113 8.52 -3.73 -18.67
CA PHE A 113 9.33 -4.94 -18.47
C PHE A 113 8.53 -6.24 -18.43
N GLY A 114 7.20 -6.20 -18.54
CA GLY A 114 6.32 -7.34 -18.25
C GLY A 114 6.68 -8.63 -18.96
N ASP A 115 7.02 -8.54 -20.24
CA ASP A 115 7.35 -9.68 -21.10
C ASP A 115 8.86 -9.99 -21.16
N VAL A 116 9.69 -9.14 -20.56
CA VAL A 116 11.14 -9.36 -20.47
C VAL A 116 11.40 -10.53 -19.51
N LYS A 117 12.20 -11.50 -19.95
CA LYS A 117 12.62 -12.58 -19.05
C LYS A 117 13.44 -11.97 -17.91
N LEU A 118 13.17 -12.40 -16.68
CA LEU A 118 13.84 -11.85 -15.50
C LEU A 118 15.37 -11.95 -15.62
N ALA A 119 15.89 -13.05 -16.15
CA ALA A 119 17.31 -13.26 -16.39
C ALA A 119 17.90 -12.39 -17.53
N GLU A 120 17.08 -11.82 -18.39
CA GLU A 120 17.47 -10.92 -19.48
C GLU A 120 17.30 -9.43 -19.09
N LEU A 121 16.86 -9.14 -17.87
CA LEU A 121 16.72 -7.78 -17.36
C LEU A 121 18.09 -7.26 -16.95
N THR A 122 18.74 -6.54 -17.87
CA THR A 122 20.11 -6.01 -17.68
C THR A 122 20.11 -4.58 -17.16
N GLU A 123 21.29 -4.10 -16.74
CA GLU A 123 21.48 -2.71 -16.34
C GLU A 123 21.20 -1.72 -17.47
N GLU A 124 21.52 -2.10 -18.72
CA GLU A 124 21.29 -1.27 -19.90
C GLU A 124 19.78 -1.04 -20.11
N LEU A 125 18.96 -2.10 -20.04
CA LEU A 125 17.51 -2.00 -20.16
C LEU A 125 16.88 -1.13 -19.05
N VAL A 126 17.37 -1.29 -17.82
CA VAL A 126 16.92 -0.46 -16.70
C VAL A 126 17.34 0.99 -16.90
N THR A 127 18.54 1.24 -17.40
CA THR A 127 19.07 2.58 -17.68
C THR A 127 18.29 3.27 -18.80
N GLU A 128 17.98 2.55 -19.88
CA GLU A 128 17.16 3.06 -20.97
C GLU A 128 15.77 3.47 -20.48
N TRP A 129 15.12 2.62 -19.69
CA TRP A 129 13.83 2.97 -19.07
C TRP A 129 13.95 4.16 -18.13
N TYR A 130 15.00 4.23 -17.29
CA TYR A 130 15.17 5.29 -16.28
C TYR A 130 15.32 6.68 -16.90
N TYR A 131 15.98 6.79 -18.05
CA TYR A 131 16.15 8.07 -18.78
C TYR A 131 15.09 8.28 -19.87
N GLY A 132 14.19 7.33 -20.06
CA GLY A 132 13.07 7.43 -20.97
C GLY A 132 11.95 8.37 -20.50
N PRO A 133 10.85 8.45 -21.25
CA PRO A 133 9.70 9.28 -20.90
C PRO A 133 8.91 8.69 -19.72
N HIS A 134 8.50 9.54 -18.78
CA HIS A 134 7.67 9.17 -17.61
C HIS A 134 6.35 9.95 -17.60
N PRO A 135 5.34 9.52 -18.38
CA PRO A 135 4.10 10.27 -18.59
C PRO A 135 3.24 10.39 -17.32
N ASN A 136 3.47 9.54 -16.32
CA ASN A 136 2.73 9.51 -15.07
C ASN A 136 3.25 10.52 -14.02
N GLY A 137 4.26 11.32 -14.36
CA GLY A 137 4.85 12.36 -13.53
C GLY A 137 5.91 11.87 -12.54
N GLU A 138 6.66 12.82 -12.00
CA GLU A 138 7.87 12.57 -11.19
C GLU A 138 7.63 11.76 -9.91
N TRP A 139 6.51 12.01 -9.22
CA TRP A 139 6.15 11.25 -8.01
C TRP A 139 5.92 9.78 -8.31
N GLN A 140 5.23 9.49 -9.42
CA GLN A 140 4.96 8.11 -9.84
C GLN A 140 6.26 7.43 -10.28
N PHE A 141 7.08 8.11 -11.07
CA PHE A 141 8.39 7.62 -11.49
C PHE A 141 9.29 7.29 -10.29
N ARG A 142 9.38 8.19 -9.30
CA ARG A 142 10.12 7.89 -8.07
C ARG A 142 9.59 6.64 -7.35
N SER A 143 8.27 6.49 -7.27
CA SER A 143 7.64 5.31 -6.66
C SER A 143 7.99 4.04 -7.41
N GLU A 144 7.95 4.08 -8.73
CA GLU A 144 8.34 2.98 -9.63
C GLU A 144 9.81 2.60 -9.47
N CYS A 145 10.72 3.56 -9.39
CA CYS A 145 12.15 3.32 -9.12
C CYS A 145 12.36 2.59 -7.78
N ILE A 146 11.72 3.07 -6.71
CA ILE A 146 11.79 2.43 -5.39
C ILE A 146 11.26 1.00 -5.48
N ARG A 147 10.16 0.79 -6.19
CA ARG A 147 9.51 -0.50 -6.34
C ARG A 147 10.34 -1.46 -7.16
N LEU A 148 10.85 -1.04 -8.30
CA LEU A 148 11.70 -1.83 -9.17
C LEU A 148 12.96 -2.28 -8.42
N LYS A 149 13.68 -1.35 -7.79
CA LYS A 149 14.89 -1.65 -7.00
C LYS A 149 14.61 -2.68 -5.90
N MET A 150 13.46 -2.59 -5.25
CA MET A 150 13.04 -3.51 -4.20
C MET A 150 12.70 -4.91 -4.76
N LEU A 151 11.97 -4.99 -5.88
CA LEU A 151 11.63 -6.25 -6.54
C LEU A 151 12.89 -6.98 -7.00
N LEU A 152 13.81 -6.27 -7.65
CA LEU A 152 15.06 -6.84 -8.14
C LEU A 152 15.97 -7.29 -7.00
N ARG A 153 16.00 -6.54 -5.88
CA ARG A 153 16.70 -7.00 -4.67
C ARG A 153 16.11 -8.29 -4.10
N GLU A 154 14.78 -8.48 -4.16
CA GLU A 154 14.17 -9.76 -3.76
C GLU A 154 14.53 -10.89 -4.73
N ALA A 155 14.65 -10.59 -6.02
CA ALA A 155 15.11 -11.58 -7.02
C ALA A 155 16.56 -12.04 -6.79
N CYS A 156 17.41 -11.17 -6.22
CA CYS A 156 18.78 -11.49 -5.84
C CYS A 156 18.89 -12.19 -4.47
N ALA A 157 17.80 -12.27 -3.71
CA ALA A 157 17.82 -12.97 -2.42
C ALA A 157 17.76 -14.49 -2.61
N PRO A 158 18.47 -15.26 -1.75
CA PRO A 158 18.36 -16.72 -1.76
C PRO A 158 16.90 -17.16 -1.63
N GLY A 159 16.52 -18.15 -2.37
CA GLY A 159 15.19 -18.75 -2.29
C GLY A 159 14.96 -19.55 -1.01
N SER A 160 13.73 -19.98 -0.80
CA SER A 160 13.38 -20.84 0.33
C SER A 160 14.17 -22.16 0.27
N LYS A 161 14.61 -22.65 1.45
CA LYS A 161 15.38 -23.91 1.59
C LYS A 161 16.70 -23.93 0.81
N GLY A 162 17.37 -22.77 0.64
CA GLY A 162 18.66 -22.68 -0.02
C GLY A 162 18.63 -22.73 -1.54
N ALA A 163 17.46 -22.48 -2.15
CA ALA A 163 17.39 -22.32 -3.61
C ALA A 163 18.24 -21.10 -4.05
N PRO A 164 18.93 -21.19 -5.20
CA PRO A 164 19.76 -20.10 -5.69
C PRO A 164 18.90 -18.85 -5.97
N PRO A 165 19.51 -17.66 -5.94
CA PRO A 165 18.82 -16.43 -6.33
C PRO A 165 18.39 -16.50 -7.81
N LEU A 166 17.36 -15.74 -8.16
CA LEU A 166 16.86 -15.64 -9.54
C LEU A 166 17.72 -14.73 -10.41
N LEU A 167 18.42 -13.78 -9.78
CA LEU A 167 19.40 -12.89 -10.38
C LEU A 167 20.70 -12.94 -9.54
N ALA A 168 21.85 -12.92 -10.21
CA ALA A 168 23.14 -12.88 -9.54
C ALA A 168 23.36 -11.54 -8.82
N GLU A 169 22.97 -10.46 -9.47
CA GLU A 169 23.10 -9.09 -8.97
C GLU A 169 21.90 -8.22 -9.40
N ASN A 170 21.72 -7.10 -8.71
CA ASN A 170 20.60 -6.20 -8.98
C ASN A 170 20.96 -5.24 -10.11
N PRO A 171 20.29 -5.32 -11.28
CA PRO A 171 20.57 -4.43 -12.40
C PRO A 171 20.11 -2.97 -12.18
N PHE A 172 19.40 -2.67 -11.09
CA PHE A 172 19.06 -1.29 -10.74
C PHE A 172 20.16 -0.66 -9.88
N THR A 173 21.19 -0.12 -10.50
CA THR A 173 22.33 0.54 -9.86
C THR A 173 22.12 2.04 -9.65
N LEU A 174 21.22 2.65 -10.43
CA LEU A 174 20.94 4.08 -10.47
C LEU A 174 20.40 4.64 -9.14
N PRO A 175 20.61 5.94 -8.87
CA PRO A 175 20.05 6.57 -7.69
C PRO A 175 18.51 6.64 -7.78
N ILE A 176 17.85 6.55 -6.62
CA ILE A 176 16.41 6.88 -6.57
C ILE A 176 16.28 8.39 -6.78
N PRO A 177 15.41 8.86 -7.71
CA PRO A 177 15.18 10.26 -7.89
C PRO A 177 14.85 10.98 -6.57
N PRO A 178 15.26 12.21 -6.35
CA PRO A 178 14.86 12.98 -5.18
C PRO A 178 13.34 13.05 -5.06
N GLU A 179 12.83 13.35 -3.89
CA GLU A 179 11.41 13.68 -3.80
C GLU A 179 11.17 14.95 -4.63
N PRO A 180 10.23 14.88 -5.60
CA PRO A 180 9.86 16.07 -6.34
C PRO A 180 9.48 17.16 -5.35
N GLU A 181 9.90 18.38 -5.60
CA GLU A 181 9.40 19.49 -4.82
C GLU A 181 7.88 19.42 -4.88
N ALA A 182 7.26 19.17 -3.74
CA ALA A 182 5.83 19.35 -3.62
C ALA A 182 5.63 20.79 -4.09
N GLY A 183 5.01 20.96 -5.26
CA GLY A 183 4.69 22.29 -5.74
C GLY A 183 4.15 23.02 -4.54
N SER A 184 4.85 24.06 -4.08
CA SER A 184 4.84 24.51 -2.71
C SER A 184 3.40 24.55 -2.26
N SER A 185 3.04 23.62 -1.43
CA SER A 185 1.74 23.70 -0.81
C SER A 185 1.81 24.72 0.33
N ASP A 186 2.28 25.90 0.00
CA ASP A 186 2.03 27.12 0.77
C ASP A 186 0.54 27.49 0.62
N ILE A 187 -0.30 26.43 0.71
CA ILE A 187 -1.72 26.64 0.82
C ILE A 187 -1.94 27.26 2.20
N PRO A 188 -2.27 28.57 2.26
CA PRO A 188 -2.44 29.24 3.53
C PRO A 188 -3.49 28.52 4.39
N PRO A 189 -3.30 28.52 5.71
CA PRO A 189 -4.31 28.00 6.63
C PRO A 189 -5.70 28.60 6.34
N VAL A 190 -6.73 27.83 6.60
CA VAL A 190 -8.11 28.25 6.39
C VAL A 190 -8.50 29.29 7.44
N THR A 191 -8.99 30.44 7.01
CA THR A 191 -9.50 31.48 7.91
C THR A 191 -10.82 31.09 8.57
N PRO A 192 -11.24 31.72 9.69
CA PRO A 192 -12.54 31.44 10.30
C PRO A 192 -13.73 31.64 9.36
N ASP A 193 -13.72 32.68 8.50
CA ASP A 193 -14.78 32.96 7.57
C ASP A 193 -14.84 31.92 6.45
N GLU A 194 -13.68 31.55 5.87
CA GLU A 194 -13.61 30.45 4.90
C GLU A 194 -14.12 29.14 5.47
N LEU A 195 -13.73 28.84 6.72
CA LEU A 195 -14.16 27.62 7.43
C LEU A 195 -15.68 27.61 7.63
N TYR A 196 -16.29 28.76 7.99
CA TYR A 196 -17.72 28.94 8.13
C TYR A 196 -18.44 28.75 6.78
N HIS A 197 -17.93 29.34 5.72
CA HIS A 197 -18.51 29.16 4.37
C HIS A 197 -18.43 27.70 3.89
N ILE A 198 -17.30 27.02 4.11
CA ILE A 198 -17.15 25.60 3.77
C ILE A 198 -18.13 24.75 4.58
N TYR A 199 -18.24 24.99 5.90
CA TYR A 199 -19.18 24.27 6.77
C TYR A 199 -20.63 24.39 6.27
N ASN A 200 -21.08 25.59 5.92
CA ASN A 200 -22.44 25.83 5.45
C ASN A 200 -22.72 25.25 4.05
N ALA A 201 -21.69 25.16 3.22
CA ALA A 201 -21.80 24.59 1.86
C ALA A 201 -21.77 23.05 1.85
N MET A 202 -21.39 22.41 2.96
CA MET A 202 -21.39 20.94 3.05
C MET A 202 -22.76 20.36 3.42
N PRO A 203 -23.04 19.12 2.98
CA PRO A 203 -24.25 18.41 3.41
C PRO A 203 -24.34 18.30 4.93
N GLY A 204 -25.54 18.48 5.51
CA GLY A 204 -25.77 18.52 6.96
C GLY A 204 -25.14 17.36 7.72
N TYR A 205 -25.26 16.13 7.20
CA TYR A 205 -24.73 14.92 7.83
C TYR A 205 -23.19 14.77 7.79
N THR A 206 -22.46 15.68 7.10
CA THR A 206 -20.99 15.65 7.00
C THR A 206 -20.34 16.98 7.37
N ARG A 207 -21.10 18.10 7.46
CA ARG A 207 -20.54 19.44 7.64
C ARG A 207 -19.70 19.60 8.91
N LEU A 208 -20.08 18.96 10.01
CA LEU A 208 -19.36 19.08 11.28
C LEU A 208 -17.92 18.52 11.21
N SER A 209 -17.64 17.67 10.22
CA SER A 209 -16.29 17.15 9.96
C SER A 209 -15.25 18.24 9.74
N VAL A 210 -15.66 19.38 9.18
CA VAL A 210 -14.77 20.52 8.89
C VAL A 210 -14.29 21.15 10.18
N TYR A 211 -15.21 21.45 11.09
CA TYR A 211 -14.86 22.03 12.40
C TYR A 211 -14.09 21.05 13.27
N LEU A 212 -14.49 19.78 13.32
CA LEU A 212 -13.75 18.78 14.09
C LEU A 212 -12.31 18.62 13.58
N ALA A 213 -12.12 18.61 12.26
CA ALA A 213 -10.77 18.48 11.69
C ALA A 213 -9.91 19.72 11.93
N ALA A 214 -10.51 20.94 11.90
CA ALA A 214 -9.78 22.20 12.03
C ALA A 214 -9.60 22.65 13.50
N CYS A 215 -10.47 22.24 14.42
CA CYS A 215 -10.51 22.79 15.77
C CYS A 215 -10.32 21.74 16.87
N ALA A 216 -10.50 20.43 16.57
CA ALA A 216 -10.40 19.36 17.54
C ALA A 216 -9.36 18.29 17.11
N GLY A 217 -8.08 18.59 17.36
CA GLY A 217 -6.98 17.65 17.21
C GLY A 217 -6.47 17.41 15.78
N GLY A 218 -6.80 18.27 14.81
CA GLY A 218 -6.21 18.22 13.47
C GLY A 218 -6.32 16.86 12.78
N MET A 219 -7.52 16.27 12.77
CA MET A 219 -7.75 14.89 12.37
C MET A 219 -7.53 14.66 10.86
N ARG A 220 -7.00 13.48 10.54
CA ARG A 220 -6.98 12.98 9.15
C ARG A 220 -8.39 12.59 8.71
N ILE A 221 -8.69 12.67 7.41
CA ILE A 221 -10.02 12.33 6.87
C ILE A 221 -10.50 10.93 7.30
N GLY A 222 -9.61 9.94 7.34
CA GLY A 222 -9.96 8.60 7.79
C GLY A 222 -10.23 8.51 9.30
N GLU A 223 -9.57 9.34 10.11
CA GLU A 223 -9.83 9.45 11.56
C GLU A 223 -11.21 10.05 11.79
N VAL A 224 -11.56 11.13 11.05
CA VAL A 224 -12.90 11.75 11.09
C VAL A 224 -13.98 10.74 10.72
N CYS A 225 -13.83 10.02 9.59
CA CYS A 225 -14.79 8.99 9.20
C CYS A 225 -14.90 7.83 10.20
N GLY A 226 -13.87 7.63 11.03
CA GLY A 226 -13.81 6.56 12.03
C GLY A 226 -14.32 6.93 13.42
N LEU A 227 -14.78 8.15 13.64
CA LEU A 227 -15.32 8.57 14.93
C LEU A 227 -16.60 7.81 15.28
N MET A 228 -16.74 7.52 16.57
CA MET A 228 -17.95 6.94 17.17
C MET A 228 -18.49 7.87 18.24
N ASP A 229 -19.77 7.76 18.56
CA ASP A 229 -20.41 8.49 19.67
C ASP A 229 -19.68 8.27 21.00
N THR A 230 -19.22 7.05 21.24
CA THR A 230 -18.45 6.67 22.44
C THR A 230 -17.03 7.27 22.51
N ASP A 231 -16.59 8.00 21.50
CA ASP A 231 -15.32 8.71 21.52
C ASP A 231 -15.43 10.11 22.14
N PHE A 232 -16.65 10.62 22.31
CA PHE A 232 -16.92 11.96 22.84
C PHE A 232 -17.30 11.90 24.32
N ASP A 233 -16.46 12.44 25.17
CA ASP A 233 -16.78 12.75 26.56
C ASP A 233 -17.09 14.25 26.63
N LEU A 234 -18.39 14.57 26.52
CA LEU A 234 -18.86 15.96 26.47
C LEU A 234 -18.88 16.64 27.86
N GLU A 235 -18.83 15.86 28.93
CA GLU A 235 -18.73 16.39 30.31
C GLU A 235 -17.31 16.88 30.60
N ASN A 236 -16.34 16.07 30.28
CA ASN A 236 -14.92 16.42 30.41
C ASN A 236 -14.35 17.18 29.19
N LYS A 237 -15.17 17.40 28.15
CA LYS A 237 -14.82 18.13 26.93
C LYS A 237 -13.62 17.52 26.21
N VAL A 238 -13.57 16.20 26.07
CA VAL A 238 -12.48 15.50 25.39
C VAL A 238 -12.98 14.55 24.31
N LEU A 239 -12.19 14.45 23.24
CA LEU A 239 -12.40 13.56 22.10
C LEU A 239 -11.26 12.56 22.01
N MET A 240 -11.59 11.28 21.95
CA MET A 240 -10.63 10.19 21.86
C MET A 240 -10.52 9.69 20.40
N ILE A 241 -9.38 9.89 19.76
CA ILE A 241 -9.12 9.43 18.38
C ILE A 241 -8.47 8.05 18.46
N ARG A 242 -9.23 7.00 18.12
CA ARG A 242 -8.84 5.60 18.37
C ARG A 242 -8.74 4.74 17.10
N ARG A 243 -9.38 5.12 16.01
CA ARG A 243 -9.53 4.32 14.80
C ARG A 243 -9.56 5.17 13.54
N SER A 244 -9.52 4.52 12.39
CA SER A 244 -9.60 5.16 11.09
C SER A 244 -10.42 4.30 10.15
N VAL A 245 -11.22 4.90 9.28
CA VAL A 245 -11.86 4.21 8.17
C VAL A 245 -10.90 4.18 6.99
N SER A 246 -10.79 3.04 6.34
CA SER A 246 -10.03 2.88 5.10
C SER A 246 -10.85 2.11 4.06
N HIS A 247 -10.51 2.28 2.79
CA HIS A 247 -11.03 1.41 1.74
C HIS A 247 -10.35 0.05 1.77
N GLY A 248 -11.05 -0.98 1.28
CA GLY A 248 -10.45 -2.26 0.96
C GLY A 248 -9.36 -2.13 -0.12
N ALA A 249 -8.66 -3.21 -0.40
CA ALA A 249 -7.62 -3.26 -1.43
C ALA A 249 -8.17 -3.03 -2.84
N ASP A 250 -9.41 -3.41 -3.06
CA ASP A 250 -10.13 -3.21 -4.31
C ASP A 250 -11.04 -1.98 -4.14
N ASP A 251 -11.04 -1.08 -5.13
CA ASP A 251 -11.81 0.17 -5.09
C ASP A 251 -13.34 -0.04 -4.93
N LEU A 252 -13.80 -1.26 -5.14
CA LEU A 252 -15.19 -1.69 -5.01
C LEU A 252 -15.51 -2.31 -3.63
N GLY A 253 -14.50 -2.47 -2.76
CA GLY A 253 -14.73 -3.03 -1.43
C GLY A 253 -15.37 -2.02 -0.46
N PRO A 254 -16.21 -2.48 0.48
CA PRO A 254 -16.83 -1.60 1.47
C PRO A 254 -15.77 -0.92 2.34
N SER A 255 -16.08 0.27 2.81
CA SER A 255 -15.27 0.97 3.81
C SER A 255 -15.17 0.11 5.07
N ARG A 256 -13.95 0.02 5.63
CA ARG A 256 -13.67 -0.79 6.83
C ARG A 256 -13.08 0.05 7.93
N ILE A 257 -13.54 -0.19 9.14
CA ILE A 257 -12.94 0.36 10.35
C ILE A 257 -11.63 -0.40 10.59
N GLY A 258 -10.55 0.34 10.74
CA GLY A 258 -9.22 -0.21 10.97
C GLY A 258 -8.46 0.51 12.06
N ARG A 259 -7.28 -0.03 12.37
CA ARG A 259 -6.35 0.60 13.31
C ARG A 259 -5.78 1.89 12.71
N LEU A 260 -5.40 2.81 13.57
CA LEU A 260 -4.64 3.99 13.18
C LEU A 260 -3.31 3.60 12.52
N LYS A 261 -2.81 4.45 11.63
CA LYS A 261 -1.58 4.20 10.85
C LYS A 261 -0.36 3.94 11.74
N THR A 262 -0.28 4.61 12.89
CA THR A 262 0.81 4.45 13.87
C THR A 262 0.24 4.35 15.28
N LYS A 263 0.98 3.75 16.20
CA LYS A 263 0.60 3.70 17.63
C LYS A 263 0.45 5.11 18.22
N GLY A 264 1.32 6.05 17.86
CA GLY A 264 1.27 7.45 18.29
C GLY A 264 0.11 8.26 17.73
N SER A 265 -0.63 7.74 16.73
CA SER A 265 -1.83 8.41 16.23
C SER A 265 -3.03 8.30 17.18
N ARG A 266 -3.00 7.35 18.16
CA ARG A 266 -4.04 7.25 19.19
C ARG A 266 -3.80 8.36 20.21
N ARG A 267 -4.79 9.24 20.37
CA ARG A 267 -4.67 10.43 21.22
C ARG A 267 -6.01 10.88 21.74
N THR A 268 -5.97 11.64 22.82
CA THR A 268 -7.11 12.39 23.38
C THR A 268 -6.84 13.87 23.17
N VAL A 269 -7.85 14.59 22.70
CA VAL A 269 -7.76 16.02 22.38
C VAL A 269 -8.92 16.78 23.01
N PRO A 270 -8.74 18.06 23.40
CA PRO A 270 -9.82 18.87 23.93
C PRO A 270 -10.88 19.18 22.86
N ILE A 271 -12.12 19.28 23.27
CA ILE A 271 -13.25 19.75 22.47
C ILE A 271 -13.51 21.22 22.83
N PRO A 272 -13.36 22.16 21.89
CA PRO A 272 -13.75 23.54 22.11
C PRO A 272 -15.23 23.66 22.47
N ASP A 273 -15.56 24.54 23.43
CA ASP A 273 -16.94 24.72 23.94
C ASP A 273 -17.96 25.00 22.84
N MET A 274 -17.56 25.77 21.83
CA MET A 274 -18.41 26.10 20.68
C MET A 274 -18.85 24.87 19.87
N LEU A 275 -18.15 23.76 19.96
CA LEU A 275 -18.47 22.54 19.21
C LEU A 275 -19.47 21.64 19.97
N ILE A 276 -19.57 21.75 21.28
CA ILE A 276 -20.43 20.88 22.11
C ILE A 276 -21.88 20.88 21.65
N PRO A 277 -22.56 22.05 21.45
CA PRO A 277 -23.94 22.07 20.98
C PRO A 277 -24.07 21.47 19.56
N LEU A 278 -23.09 21.71 18.69
CA LEU A 278 -23.10 21.17 17.33
C LEU A 278 -22.93 19.64 17.33
N ILE A 279 -22.09 19.11 18.24
CA ILE A 279 -21.91 17.66 18.41
C ILE A 279 -23.20 17.01 18.93
N ARG A 280 -23.87 17.61 19.92
CA ARG A 280 -25.17 17.10 20.43
C ARG A 280 -26.21 17.05 19.33
N MET A 281 -26.41 18.14 18.61
CA MET A 281 -27.34 18.21 17.47
C MET A 281 -27.02 17.15 16.41
N HIS A 282 -25.74 16.98 16.08
CA HIS A 282 -25.34 15.97 15.07
C HIS A 282 -25.63 14.54 15.54
N LEU A 283 -25.47 14.24 16.84
CA LEU A 283 -25.79 12.94 17.42
C LEU A 283 -27.30 12.62 17.34
N GLU A 284 -28.15 13.62 17.54
CA GLU A 284 -29.61 13.51 17.45
C GLU A 284 -30.09 13.30 15.99
N ASP A 285 -29.42 13.94 15.03
CA ASP A 285 -29.80 13.93 13.61
C ASP A 285 -29.27 12.72 12.82
N ARG A 286 -28.57 11.76 13.48
CA ARG A 286 -28.00 10.59 12.78
C ARG A 286 -29.09 9.71 12.17
N PRO A 287 -28.89 9.18 10.94
CA PRO A 287 -29.87 8.31 10.27
C PRO A 287 -30.16 7.00 11.01
N ASP A 288 -29.14 6.39 11.62
CA ASP A 288 -29.25 5.15 12.39
C ASP A 288 -28.66 5.33 13.79
N GLN A 289 -29.54 5.42 14.79
CA GLN A 289 -29.15 5.59 16.19
C GLN A 289 -28.57 4.31 16.81
N SER A 290 -28.83 3.15 16.24
CA SER A 290 -28.26 1.88 16.68
C SER A 290 -26.81 1.69 16.23
N ASN A 291 -26.40 2.41 15.20
CA ASN A 291 -25.03 2.42 14.70
C ASN A 291 -24.21 3.48 15.43
N HIS A 292 -23.19 3.06 16.18
CA HIS A 292 -22.33 3.95 16.96
C HIS A 292 -21.44 4.89 16.12
N MET A 293 -21.41 4.80 14.78
CA MET A 293 -20.64 5.71 13.94
C MET A 293 -21.14 7.14 14.07
N PHE A 294 -20.22 8.07 14.37
CA PHE A 294 -20.55 9.50 14.49
C PHE A 294 -20.95 10.09 13.14
N PHE A 295 -20.14 9.89 12.11
CA PHE A 295 -20.49 10.23 10.73
C PHE A 295 -21.00 9.00 9.99
N GLN A 296 -22.21 9.07 9.52
CA GLN A 296 -22.86 8.00 8.77
C GLN A 296 -23.11 8.45 7.32
N ALA A 297 -23.15 7.50 6.39
CA ALA A 297 -23.70 7.72 5.07
C ALA A 297 -25.22 7.93 5.16
N LYS A 298 -25.86 8.43 4.10
CA LYS A 298 -27.32 8.73 4.09
C LYS A 298 -28.22 7.56 4.50
N ARG A 299 -27.73 6.32 4.34
CA ARG A 299 -28.46 5.09 4.70
C ARG A 299 -28.02 4.47 6.02
N GLY A 300 -27.29 5.21 6.86
CA GLY A 300 -26.78 4.70 8.13
C GLY A 300 -25.48 3.88 8.05
N GLU A 301 -24.92 3.70 6.86
CA GLU A 301 -23.67 2.94 6.64
C GLU A 301 -22.44 3.76 7.04
N ILE A 302 -21.27 3.10 7.08
CA ILE A 302 -19.98 3.79 7.35
C ILE A 302 -19.70 4.83 6.27
N LEU A 303 -19.44 6.08 6.67
CA LEU A 303 -19.08 7.15 5.75
C LEU A 303 -17.73 6.85 5.08
N CYS A 304 -17.76 6.80 3.75
CA CYS A 304 -16.57 6.60 2.94
C CYS A 304 -15.72 7.88 2.87
N GLN A 305 -14.38 7.76 2.97
CA GLN A 305 -13.46 8.89 2.84
C GLN A 305 -13.64 9.65 1.51
N ASN A 306 -13.90 8.95 0.40
CA ASN A 306 -14.10 9.58 -0.91
C ASN A 306 -15.38 10.43 -0.93
N THR A 307 -16.46 9.97 -0.28
CA THR A 307 -17.69 10.75 -0.14
C THR A 307 -17.41 12.05 0.63
N LEU A 308 -16.76 11.96 1.78
CA LEU A 308 -16.40 13.14 2.57
C LEU A 308 -15.47 14.09 1.80
N ARG A 309 -14.45 13.54 1.11
CA ARG A 309 -13.55 14.31 0.26
C ARG A 309 -14.31 15.05 -0.84
N ASN A 310 -15.23 14.38 -1.53
CA ASN A 310 -16.02 14.98 -2.61
C ASN A 310 -16.95 16.10 -2.09
N HIS A 311 -17.54 15.94 -0.91
CA HIS A 311 -18.32 16.99 -0.29
C HIS A 311 -17.45 18.22 0.00
N PHE A 312 -16.29 18.03 0.62
CA PHE A 312 -15.33 19.09 0.88
C PHE A 312 -14.84 19.77 -0.40
N MET A 313 -14.50 18.98 -1.43
CA MET A 313 -14.04 19.48 -2.74
C MET A 313 -15.10 20.36 -3.44
N LYS A 314 -16.36 20.08 -3.24
CA LYS A 314 -17.46 20.92 -3.73
C LYS A 314 -17.62 22.19 -2.88
N ALA A 315 -17.63 22.03 -1.56
CA ALA A 315 -17.86 23.13 -0.62
C ALA A 315 -16.76 24.20 -0.66
N ARG A 316 -15.48 23.81 -0.77
CA ARG A 316 -14.33 24.73 -0.84
C ARG A 316 -14.42 25.73 -2.00
N LYS A 317 -15.07 25.35 -3.11
CA LYS A 317 -15.27 26.25 -4.27
C LYS A 317 -16.17 27.42 -3.90
N GLY A 318 -17.22 27.18 -3.10
CA GLY A 318 -18.12 28.22 -2.60
C GLY A 318 -17.43 29.22 -1.65
N ALA A 319 -16.36 28.80 -1.00
CA ALA A 319 -15.50 29.67 -0.17
C ALA A 319 -14.38 30.38 -0.98
N GLY A 320 -14.38 30.26 -2.31
CA GLY A 320 -13.34 30.86 -3.15
C GLY A 320 -11.96 30.21 -3.05
N ARG A 321 -11.85 29.00 -2.43
CA ARG A 321 -10.58 28.32 -2.14
C ARG A 321 -10.49 26.93 -2.85
N PRO A 322 -10.43 26.91 -4.18
CA PRO A 322 -10.34 25.66 -4.94
C PRO A 322 -9.02 24.89 -4.71
N ASP A 323 -8.01 25.52 -4.13
CA ASP A 323 -6.71 24.99 -3.74
C ASP A 323 -6.78 24.06 -2.52
N LEU A 324 -7.71 24.29 -1.57
CA LEU A 324 -7.78 23.57 -0.31
C LEU A 324 -7.97 22.07 -0.50
N GLN A 325 -7.29 21.31 0.32
CA GLN A 325 -7.51 19.87 0.51
C GLN A 325 -8.03 19.61 1.92
N PHE A 326 -8.71 18.51 2.15
CA PHE A 326 -9.17 18.19 3.52
C PHE A 326 -8.02 18.15 4.53
N ARG A 327 -6.83 17.76 4.11
CA ARG A 327 -5.61 17.78 4.96
C ARG A 327 -5.22 19.20 5.39
N THR A 328 -5.60 20.24 4.63
CA THR A 328 -5.28 21.64 4.98
C THR A 328 -5.96 22.06 6.29
N LEU A 329 -7.11 21.47 6.64
CA LEU A 329 -7.75 21.68 7.94
C LEU A 329 -6.84 21.26 9.11
N ARG A 330 -6.07 20.22 8.93
CA ARG A 330 -5.07 19.77 9.90
C ARG A 330 -3.87 20.72 9.97
N VAL A 331 -3.44 21.26 8.83
CA VAL A 331 -2.41 22.33 8.78
C VAL A 331 -2.93 23.55 9.55
N THR A 332 -4.17 23.98 9.29
CA THR A 332 -4.84 25.07 10.00
C THR A 332 -4.83 24.87 11.52
N HIS A 333 -5.18 23.66 11.98
CA HIS A 333 -5.14 23.37 13.41
C HIS A 333 -3.74 23.49 14.01
N ALA A 334 -2.74 22.93 13.34
CA ALA A 334 -1.35 23.02 13.80
C ALA A 334 -0.85 24.47 13.86
N THR A 335 -1.07 25.24 12.79
CA THR A 335 -0.67 26.65 12.74
C THR A 335 -1.33 27.46 13.87
N ARG A 336 -2.61 27.23 14.15
CA ARG A 336 -3.30 27.88 15.27
C ARG A 336 -2.68 27.54 16.61
N LEU A 337 -2.42 26.25 16.89
CA LEU A 337 -1.77 25.85 18.14
C LEU A 337 -0.43 26.56 18.33
N MET A 338 0.38 26.65 17.27
CA MET A 338 1.67 27.34 17.33
C MET A 338 1.52 28.85 17.54
N LEU A 339 0.56 29.49 16.87
CA LEU A 339 0.26 30.91 17.05
C LEU A 339 -0.29 31.20 18.46
N ASP A 340 -1.02 30.26 19.05
CA ASP A 340 -1.53 30.35 20.41
C ASP A 340 -0.45 30.04 21.48
N GLY A 341 0.81 29.82 21.05
CA GLY A 341 1.96 29.64 21.93
C GLY A 341 2.28 28.19 22.31
N SER A 342 1.63 27.22 21.69
CA SER A 342 1.98 25.80 21.91
C SER A 342 3.38 25.50 21.37
N SER A 343 4.15 24.74 22.14
CA SER A 343 5.46 24.23 21.70
C SER A 343 5.31 23.28 20.50
N LEU A 344 6.41 23.08 19.77
CA LEU A 344 6.47 22.10 18.68
C LEU A 344 6.03 20.71 19.16
N LYS A 345 6.48 20.29 20.35
CA LYS A 345 6.15 18.99 20.92
C LYS A 345 4.66 18.86 21.26
N GLU A 346 4.05 19.85 21.88
CA GLU A 346 2.61 19.87 22.17
C GLU A 346 1.79 19.80 20.88
N THR A 347 2.20 20.55 19.85
CA THR A 347 1.59 20.50 18.52
C THR A 347 1.71 19.11 17.90
N MET A 348 2.90 18.47 18.00
CA MET A 348 3.10 17.11 17.51
C MET A 348 2.21 16.09 18.23
N ASP A 349 2.11 16.20 19.55
CA ASP A 349 1.28 15.31 20.36
C ASP A 349 -0.21 15.48 20.04
N ALA A 350 -0.68 16.72 19.90
CA ALA A 350 -2.05 17.02 19.47
C ALA A 350 -2.38 16.45 18.08
N LEU A 351 -1.41 16.46 17.18
CA LEU A 351 -1.56 15.91 15.83
C LEU A 351 -1.31 14.39 15.77
N GLY A 352 -0.66 13.78 16.75
CA GLY A 352 -0.20 12.39 16.70
C GLY A 352 0.91 12.20 15.65
N HIS A 353 1.88 13.12 15.59
CA HIS A 353 3.10 12.97 14.79
C HIS A 353 4.18 12.24 15.61
N VAL A 354 4.82 11.25 15.00
CA VAL A 354 5.90 10.47 15.62
C VAL A 354 7.28 11.04 15.27
N ARG A 355 7.38 11.80 14.16
CA ARG A 355 8.63 12.36 13.65
C ARG A 355 8.55 13.88 13.58
N GLU A 356 9.54 14.54 14.12
CA GLU A 356 9.67 16.01 14.09
C GLU A 356 9.75 16.54 12.66
N GLU A 357 10.52 15.88 11.79
CA GLU A 357 10.65 16.22 10.37
C GLU A 357 9.30 16.39 9.66
N THR A 358 8.30 15.57 10.05
CA THR A 358 6.96 15.68 9.46
C THR A 358 6.27 16.97 9.85
N THR A 359 6.51 17.45 11.06
CA THR A 359 5.92 18.72 11.56
C THR A 359 6.67 19.90 11.00
N LEU A 360 8.00 19.90 11.06
CA LEU A 360 8.85 20.97 10.55
C LEU A 360 8.61 21.22 9.04
N ARG A 361 8.56 20.15 8.25
CA ARG A 361 8.37 20.23 6.79
C ARG A 361 7.03 20.85 6.34
N HIS A 362 6.02 20.81 7.19
CA HIS A 362 4.67 21.27 6.82
C HIS A 362 4.23 22.54 7.54
N TYR A 363 4.99 23.03 8.53
CA TYR A 363 4.53 24.11 9.41
C TYR A 363 5.60 25.21 9.66
N LEU A 364 6.81 25.00 9.17
CA LEU A 364 7.89 26.00 9.10
C LEU A 364 8.36 26.19 7.67
#